data_b424d663dbe541696c2a2d2dbdcf903f
#
_entry.id   b424d663dbe541696c2a2d2dbdcf903f
#
_cell.length_a   1.000
_cell.length_b   1.000
_cell.length_c   1.000
_cell.angle_alpha   90.00
_cell.angle_beta   90.00
_cell.angle_gamma   90.00
#
_symmetry.space_group_name_H-M   'P 1'
#
loop_
_entity.id
_entity.type
_entity.pdbx_description
1 polymer ?
#
loop_
_entity_poly.entity_id
_entity_poly.type
_entity_poly.pdbx_seq_one_letter_code
_entity_poly.pdbx_strand_id
1 'polypeptide(L)'
;MSFAAQTRERTGPSVPLAALVDIMFLLLVFFMTASAFRATDRQIPVRLPASESEQTGVMTRAPVVVTIQHDGTIFMGDRPYELNDLRTVLKRLGEDYPEERVLIRSDERSQVGVTVQVLDAAYSAGLQDAALDTSKPLPGE
;
A
#
# COMPACT_ATOMS: atom_id res chain seq x y z
N MET A 1 -78.38 -7.10 29.18
CA MET A 1 -76.99 -7.59 29.47
C MET A 1 -76.21 -7.47 28.18
N SER A 2 -75.39 -6.45 28.09
CA SER A 2 -74.60 -6.14 26.90
C SER A 2 -73.20 -6.72 27.03
N PHE A 3 -72.92 -7.80 26.30
CA PHE A 3 -71.58 -8.33 26.19
C PHE A 3 -70.82 -7.47 25.15
N ALA A 4 -69.98 -6.56 25.63
CA ALA A 4 -69.05 -5.86 24.80
C ALA A 4 -67.96 -6.89 24.37
N ALA A 5 -68.01 -7.27 23.10
CA ALA A 5 -66.95 -8.04 22.47
C ALA A 5 -65.70 -7.15 22.41
N GLN A 6 -64.73 -7.41 23.28
CA GLN A 6 -63.42 -6.83 23.16
C GLN A 6 -62.72 -7.43 21.94
N THR A 7 -62.74 -6.67 20.86
CA THR A 7 -61.95 -6.99 19.69
C THR A 7 -60.49 -6.83 20.09
N ARG A 8 -59.83 -7.96 20.36
CA ARG A 8 -58.39 -8.00 20.57
C ARG A 8 -57.73 -7.74 19.21
N GLU A 9 -57.34 -6.50 18.99
CA GLU A 9 -56.46 -6.20 17.88
C GLU A 9 -55.19 -7.03 18.03
N ARG A 10 -55.07 -8.03 17.18
CA ARG A 10 -53.79 -8.75 17.00
C ARG A 10 -52.83 -7.80 16.36
N THR A 11 -52.03 -7.11 17.15
CA THR A 11 -50.88 -6.40 16.69
C THR A 11 -49.90 -7.45 16.15
N GLY A 12 -49.89 -7.62 14.83
CA GLY A 12 -48.90 -8.47 14.17
C GLY A 12 -47.50 -7.98 14.53
N PRO A 13 -46.49 -8.82 14.43
CA PRO A 13 -45.11 -8.44 14.72
C PRO A 13 -44.71 -7.30 13.76
N SER A 14 -44.76 -6.09 14.27
CA SER A 14 -44.27 -4.93 13.53
C SER A 14 -42.74 -4.98 13.62
N VAL A 15 -42.09 -5.26 12.48
CA VAL A 15 -40.66 -5.12 12.39
C VAL A 15 -40.32 -3.65 12.58
N PRO A 16 -39.51 -3.28 13.58
CA PRO A 16 -39.16 -1.89 13.82
C PRO A 16 -38.23 -1.41 12.70
N LEU A 17 -38.80 -0.76 11.69
CA LEU A 17 -38.07 -0.21 10.55
C LEU A 17 -36.91 0.70 10.99
N ALA A 18 -37.11 1.47 12.06
CA ALA A 18 -36.08 2.33 12.62
C ALA A 18 -34.85 1.55 13.08
N ALA A 19 -35.03 0.41 13.75
CA ALA A 19 -33.91 -0.44 14.17
C ALA A 19 -33.17 -1.06 12.98
N LEU A 20 -33.91 -1.43 11.92
CA LEU A 20 -33.31 -2.00 10.72
C LEU A 20 -32.47 -0.96 9.96
N VAL A 21 -32.95 0.26 9.84
CA VAL A 21 -32.22 1.37 9.24
C VAL A 21 -30.97 1.70 10.04
N ASP A 22 -31.02 1.66 11.37
CA ASP A 22 -29.87 1.91 12.24
C ASP A 22 -28.76 0.88 12.02
N ILE A 23 -29.11 -0.42 11.96
CA ILE A 23 -28.14 -1.48 11.68
C ILE A 23 -27.51 -1.28 10.29
N MET A 24 -28.29 -0.94 9.27
CA MET A 24 -27.77 -0.68 7.93
C MET A 24 -26.84 0.53 7.92
N PHE A 25 -27.17 1.58 8.67
CA PHE A 25 -26.33 2.76 8.81
C PHE A 25 -25.01 2.43 9.52
N LEU A 26 -25.04 1.66 10.61
CA LEU A 26 -23.83 1.23 11.31
C LEU A 26 -22.94 0.36 10.44
N LEU A 27 -23.52 -0.55 9.65
CA LEU A 27 -22.76 -1.34 8.68
C LEU A 27 -22.11 -0.47 7.61
N LEU A 28 -22.82 0.53 7.10
CA LEU A 28 -22.29 1.46 6.11
C LEU A 28 -21.12 2.26 6.69
N VAL A 29 -21.24 2.80 7.89
CA VAL A 29 -20.18 3.53 8.60
C VAL A 29 -19.01 2.59 8.86
N PHE A 30 -19.24 1.35 9.27
CA PHE A 30 -18.21 0.35 9.48
C PHE A 30 -17.43 0.07 8.19
N PHE A 31 -18.12 -0.18 7.08
CA PHE A 31 -17.45 -0.42 5.79
C PHE A 31 -16.70 0.80 5.29
N MET A 32 -17.25 2.00 5.48
CA MET A 32 -16.57 3.23 5.12
C MET A 32 -15.27 3.41 5.92
N THR A 33 -15.31 3.16 7.21
CA THR A 33 -14.14 3.24 8.09
C THR A 33 -13.12 2.14 7.74
N ALA A 34 -13.57 0.90 7.56
CA ALA A 34 -12.70 -0.21 7.16
C ALA A 34 -12.05 0.01 5.79
N SER A 35 -12.77 0.64 4.86
CA SER A 35 -12.21 1.01 3.55
C SER A 35 -11.15 2.11 3.65
N ALA A 36 -11.35 3.08 4.55
CA ALA A 36 -10.37 4.14 4.79
C ALA A 36 -9.04 3.57 5.33
N PHE A 37 -9.09 2.56 6.19
CA PHE A 37 -7.88 1.88 6.68
C PHE A 37 -7.13 1.14 5.58
N ARG A 38 -7.82 0.53 4.62
CA ARG A 38 -7.17 -0.12 3.46
C ARG A 38 -6.46 0.86 2.54
N ALA A 39 -6.97 2.08 2.42
CA ALA A 39 -6.32 3.13 1.63
C ALA A 39 -5.06 3.68 2.32
N THR A 40 -5.00 3.62 3.66
CA THR A 40 -3.85 4.11 4.45
C THR A 40 -2.67 3.13 4.45
N ASP A 41 -2.91 1.84 4.19
CA ASP A 41 -1.82 0.84 4.08
C ASP A 41 -0.90 1.07 2.84
N ARG A 42 -1.31 1.94 1.93
CA ARG A 42 -0.48 2.34 0.79
C ARG A 42 0.53 3.45 1.09
N GLN A 43 0.39 4.12 2.23
CA GLN A 43 1.30 5.18 2.65
C GLN A 43 1.45 5.14 4.16
N ILE A 44 2.10 4.11 4.70
CA ILE A 44 2.78 4.30 5.95
C ILE A 44 4.08 5.03 5.56
N PRO A 45 4.20 6.34 5.76
CA PRO A 45 5.52 6.89 5.96
C PRO A 45 5.99 6.21 7.24
N VAL A 46 6.83 5.20 7.13
CA VAL A 46 7.61 4.73 8.26
C VAL A 46 8.43 5.94 8.67
N ARG A 47 7.89 6.72 9.60
CA ARG A 47 8.72 7.58 10.41
C ARG A 47 9.60 6.62 11.17
N LEU A 48 10.77 6.37 10.62
CA LEU A 48 11.87 5.88 11.40
C LEU A 48 11.96 6.81 12.62
N PRO A 49 12.01 6.27 13.84
CA PRO A 49 12.29 7.08 15.00
C PRO A 49 13.57 7.83 14.64
N ALA A 50 13.48 9.15 14.63
CA ALA A 50 14.63 9.99 14.49
C ALA A 50 15.57 9.61 15.65
N SER A 51 16.57 8.78 15.36
CA SER A 51 17.77 8.82 16.17
C SER A 51 18.26 10.24 16.03
N GLU A 52 18.23 10.95 17.14
CA GLU A 52 18.80 12.29 17.31
C GLU A 52 20.21 12.31 16.72
N SER A 53 20.30 12.76 15.52
CA SER A 53 21.47 13.41 14.96
C SER A 53 20.93 14.64 14.25
N GLU A 54 20.84 15.69 15.06
CA GLU A 54 20.82 17.02 14.52
C GLU A 54 21.90 17.13 13.46
N GLN A 55 21.50 17.42 12.23
CA GLN A 55 22.15 18.47 11.48
C GLN A 55 21.68 18.42 10.03
N THR A 56 21.23 19.59 9.60
CA THR A 56 21.13 20.08 8.25
C THR A 56 19.87 19.60 7.48
N GLY A 57 18.99 20.58 7.25
CA GLY A 57 17.76 20.50 6.46
C GLY A 57 17.97 19.97 5.05
N VAL A 58 18.16 18.67 4.95
CA VAL A 58 18.05 17.93 3.70
C VAL A 58 16.58 17.55 3.58
N MET A 59 15.88 18.18 2.64
CA MET A 59 14.59 17.68 2.18
C MET A 59 14.80 16.22 1.80
N THR A 60 14.34 15.31 2.65
CA THR A 60 14.40 13.87 2.39
C THR A 60 13.47 13.60 1.21
N ARG A 61 14.01 13.57 0.01
CA ARG A 61 13.26 13.17 -1.19
C ARG A 61 12.77 11.74 -0.98
N ALA A 62 11.53 11.49 -1.40
CA ALA A 62 10.99 10.15 -1.37
C ALA A 62 11.90 9.22 -2.22
N PRO A 63 12.23 8.03 -1.73
CA PRO A 63 13.11 7.11 -2.46
C PRO A 63 12.47 6.71 -3.79
N VAL A 64 13.30 6.48 -4.79
CA VAL A 64 12.86 5.90 -6.06
C VAL A 64 12.56 4.43 -5.82
N VAL A 65 11.30 4.03 -6.06
CA VAL A 65 10.86 2.66 -5.83
C VAL A 65 10.90 1.87 -7.12
N VAL A 66 11.63 0.77 -7.11
CA VAL A 66 11.67 -0.23 -8.19
C VAL A 66 10.97 -1.48 -7.69
N THR A 67 9.88 -1.89 -8.33
CA THR A 67 9.09 -3.05 -7.96
C THR A 67 9.31 -4.19 -8.94
N ILE A 68 9.59 -5.39 -8.44
CA ILE A 68 9.77 -6.61 -9.23
C ILE A 68 8.59 -7.52 -8.92
N GLN A 69 7.78 -7.81 -9.93
CA GLN A 69 6.63 -8.71 -9.80
C GLN A 69 7.07 -10.18 -9.82
N HIS A 70 6.14 -11.06 -9.47
CA HIS A 70 6.36 -12.52 -9.45
C HIS A 70 6.75 -13.11 -10.81
N ASP A 71 6.30 -12.49 -11.92
CA ASP A 71 6.62 -12.87 -13.30
C ASP A 71 7.98 -12.34 -13.78
N GLY A 72 8.70 -11.57 -12.94
CA GLY A 72 9.97 -10.96 -13.28
C GLY A 72 9.85 -9.61 -13.97
N THR A 73 8.64 -9.07 -14.17
CA THR A 73 8.45 -7.74 -14.72
C THR A 73 8.90 -6.68 -13.73
N ILE A 74 9.67 -5.71 -14.21
CA ILE A 74 10.25 -4.64 -13.39
C ILE A 74 9.46 -3.36 -13.64
N PHE A 75 9.02 -2.71 -12.57
CA PHE A 75 8.35 -1.42 -12.62
C PHE A 75 9.16 -0.37 -11.87
N MET A 76 9.23 0.83 -12.43
CA MET A 76 9.70 2.02 -11.72
C MET A 76 8.59 3.07 -11.76
N GLY A 77 7.97 3.31 -10.60
CA GLY A 77 6.68 3.99 -10.53
C GLY A 77 5.59 3.16 -11.20
N ASP A 78 4.88 3.73 -12.18
CA ASP A 78 3.79 3.08 -12.91
C ASP A 78 4.22 2.53 -14.29
N ARG A 79 5.51 2.59 -14.62
CA ARG A 79 6.01 2.18 -15.94
C ARG A 79 6.78 0.87 -15.85
N PRO A 80 6.50 -0.09 -16.76
CA PRO A 80 7.31 -1.28 -16.90
C PRO A 80 8.62 -0.94 -17.62
N TYR A 81 9.71 -1.59 -17.21
CA TYR A 81 11.03 -1.48 -17.80
C TYR A 81 11.63 -2.84 -18.06
N GLU A 82 12.33 -2.97 -19.18
CA GLU A 82 13.27 -4.07 -19.37
C GLU A 82 14.56 -3.81 -18.56
N LEU A 83 15.25 -4.86 -18.19
CA LEU A 83 16.45 -4.76 -17.36
C LEU A 83 17.52 -3.82 -17.96
N ASN A 84 17.68 -3.85 -19.30
CA ASN A 84 18.67 -3.00 -19.98
C ASN A 84 18.28 -1.52 -19.95
N ASP A 85 16.98 -1.23 -20.13
CA ASP A 85 16.46 0.12 -20.06
C ASP A 85 16.54 0.66 -18.64
N LEU A 86 16.22 -0.18 -17.65
CA LEU A 86 16.38 0.17 -16.24
C LEU A 86 17.84 0.51 -15.89
N ARG A 87 18.80 -0.27 -16.37
CA ARG A 87 20.24 0.02 -16.17
C ARG A 87 20.61 1.40 -16.70
N THR A 88 20.12 1.75 -17.88
CA THR A 88 20.39 3.07 -18.48
C THR A 88 19.78 4.20 -17.65
N VAL A 89 18.55 4.01 -17.17
CA VAL A 89 17.87 5.00 -16.33
C VAL A 89 18.57 5.16 -14.97
N LEU A 90 18.90 4.04 -14.32
CA LEU A 90 19.62 4.05 -13.04
C LEU A 90 21.02 4.70 -13.17
N LYS A 91 21.72 4.46 -14.28
CA LYS A 91 23.02 5.08 -14.54
C LYS A 91 22.90 6.59 -14.62
N ARG A 92 21.91 7.11 -15.37
CA ARG A 92 21.64 8.56 -15.42
C ARG A 92 21.25 9.11 -14.05
N LEU A 93 20.44 8.37 -13.31
CA LEU A 93 20.04 8.77 -11.96
C LEU A 93 21.27 8.89 -11.04
N GLY A 94 22.18 7.93 -11.09
CA GLY A 94 23.42 7.96 -10.30
C GLY A 94 24.40 9.05 -10.73
N GLU A 95 24.42 9.42 -12.01
CA GLU A 95 25.23 10.54 -12.51
C GLU A 95 24.67 11.90 -12.09
N ASP A 96 23.35 12.08 -12.17
CA ASP A 96 22.70 13.35 -11.87
C ASP A 96 22.43 13.52 -10.36
N TYR A 97 22.14 12.41 -9.66
CA TYR A 97 21.73 12.39 -8.24
C TYR A 97 22.37 11.23 -7.48
N PRO A 98 23.69 11.27 -7.19
CA PRO A 98 24.41 10.15 -6.55
C PRO A 98 23.94 9.85 -5.13
N GLU A 99 23.26 10.78 -4.47
CA GLU A 99 22.69 10.63 -3.13
C GLU A 99 21.23 10.15 -3.12
N GLU A 100 20.67 9.87 -4.30
CA GLU A 100 19.30 9.39 -4.39
C GLU A 100 19.17 7.98 -3.82
N ARG A 101 18.13 7.78 -3.03
CA ARG A 101 17.82 6.48 -2.42
C ARG A 101 16.99 5.65 -3.37
N VAL A 102 17.35 4.40 -3.56
CA VAL A 102 16.60 3.44 -4.37
C VAL A 102 16.07 2.33 -3.46
N LEU A 103 14.77 2.14 -3.45
CA LEU A 103 14.12 1.06 -2.73
C LEU A 103 13.66 0.00 -3.72
N ILE A 104 14.25 -1.19 -3.65
CA ILE A 104 13.89 -2.32 -4.49
C ILE A 104 12.88 -3.18 -3.74
N ARG A 105 11.64 -3.24 -4.23
CA ARG A 105 10.60 -4.13 -3.73
C ARG A 105 10.53 -5.37 -4.60
N SER A 106 10.76 -6.51 -4.01
CA SER A 106 10.68 -7.79 -4.70
C SER A 106 9.57 -8.64 -4.11
N ASP A 107 8.72 -9.21 -4.97
CA ASP A 107 7.76 -10.23 -4.56
C ASP A 107 8.53 -11.47 -4.03
N GLU A 108 8.06 -12.08 -2.95
CA GLU A 108 8.66 -13.29 -2.37
C GLU A 108 8.76 -14.44 -3.38
N ARG A 109 7.88 -14.46 -4.37
CA ARG A 109 7.84 -15.45 -5.46
C ARG A 109 8.61 -15.02 -6.70
N SER A 110 9.17 -13.82 -6.71
CA SER A 110 9.96 -13.35 -7.85
C SER A 110 11.25 -14.16 -7.97
N GLN A 111 11.75 -14.22 -9.19
CA GLN A 111 13.05 -14.87 -9.44
C GLN A 111 14.16 -14.08 -8.76
N VAL A 112 14.80 -14.67 -7.77
CA VAL A 112 15.93 -14.06 -7.03
C VAL A 112 17.00 -13.51 -7.98
N GLY A 113 17.21 -14.16 -9.11
CA GLY A 113 18.16 -13.72 -10.14
C GLY A 113 17.85 -12.33 -10.70
N VAL A 114 16.58 -12.00 -10.93
CA VAL A 114 16.17 -10.66 -11.42
C VAL A 114 16.42 -9.61 -10.34
N THR A 115 16.06 -9.91 -9.10
CA THR A 115 16.30 -9.02 -7.96
C THR A 115 17.76 -8.68 -7.78
N VAL A 116 18.64 -9.69 -7.87
CA VAL A 116 20.10 -9.50 -7.77
C VAL A 116 20.62 -8.65 -8.93
N GLN A 117 20.11 -8.85 -10.15
CA GLN A 117 20.54 -8.08 -11.31
C GLN A 117 20.11 -6.60 -11.21
N VAL A 118 18.93 -6.33 -10.65
CA VAL A 118 18.44 -4.96 -10.41
C VAL A 118 19.28 -4.28 -9.32
N LEU A 119 19.60 -5.01 -8.26
CA LEU A 119 20.44 -4.52 -7.18
C LEU A 119 21.86 -4.20 -7.68
N ASP A 120 22.44 -5.10 -8.46
CA ASP A 120 23.76 -4.90 -9.10
C ASP A 120 23.75 -3.69 -10.04
N ALA A 121 22.67 -3.50 -10.79
CA ALA A 121 22.49 -2.33 -11.65
C ALA A 121 22.48 -1.01 -10.86
N ALA A 122 21.82 -1.00 -9.69
CA ALA A 122 21.78 0.18 -8.83
C ALA A 122 23.16 0.52 -8.26
N TYR A 123 23.86 -0.48 -7.73
CA TYR A 123 25.24 -0.28 -7.22
C TYR A 123 26.23 0.12 -8.32
N SER A 124 26.14 -0.50 -9.50
CA SER A 124 26.99 -0.15 -10.65
C SER A 124 26.72 1.26 -11.17
N ALA A 125 25.52 1.79 -10.94
CA ALA A 125 25.17 3.18 -11.24
C ALA A 125 25.72 4.20 -10.22
N GLY A 126 26.34 3.74 -9.13
CA GLY A 126 26.86 4.60 -8.07
C GLY A 126 25.84 4.99 -7.00
N LEU A 127 24.66 4.37 -7.01
CA LEU A 127 23.61 4.57 -6.01
C LEU A 127 23.92 3.71 -4.78
N GLN A 128 24.62 4.30 -3.80
CA GLN A 128 25.10 3.57 -2.63
C GLN A 128 24.02 3.23 -1.60
N ASP A 129 22.88 3.93 -1.65
CA ASP A 129 21.77 3.73 -0.72
C ASP A 129 20.63 2.92 -1.40
N ALA A 130 20.99 1.77 -1.97
CA ALA A 130 20.02 0.82 -2.52
C ALA A 130 19.62 -0.19 -1.43
N ALA A 131 18.36 -0.18 -1.02
CA ALA A 131 17.82 -1.10 -0.03
C ALA A 131 16.84 -2.09 -0.68
N LEU A 132 16.90 -3.34 -0.25
CA LEU A 132 15.95 -4.38 -0.64
C LEU A 132 14.83 -4.49 0.39
N ASP A 133 13.59 -4.30 -0.07
CA ASP A 133 12.39 -4.53 0.71
C ASP A 133 11.70 -5.79 0.19
N THR A 134 11.79 -6.86 0.94
CA THR A 134 11.09 -8.13 0.68
C THR A 134 9.74 -8.14 1.37
N SER A 135 8.92 -7.15 1.11
CA SER A 135 7.57 -7.12 1.66
C SER A 135 6.73 -8.22 1.04
N LYS A 136 6.07 -8.97 1.90
CA LYS A 136 5.07 -9.96 1.52
C LYS A 136 4.03 -9.29 0.61
N PRO A 137 3.67 -9.89 -0.54
CA PRO A 137 2.65 -9.33 -1.41
C PRO A 137 1.37 -9.12 -0.63
N LEU A 138 0.79 -7.94 -0.77
CA LEU A 138 -0.53 -7.66 -0.19
C LEU A 138 -1.53 -8.66 -0.78
N PRO A 139 -2.31 -9.37 0.04
CA PRO A 139 -3.32 -10.27 -0.48
C PRO A 139 -4.41 -9.45 -1.16
N GLY A 140 -4.52 -9.57 -2.48
CA GLY A 140 -5.65 -9.06 -3.23
C GLY A 140 -5.34 -8.16 -4.42
N GLU A 141 -4.60 -8.68 -5.36
CA GLU A 141 -4.75 -8.34 -6.78
C GLU A 141 -4.67 -9.61 -7.60
#